data_c9b13a483eba4f310bb8bf87e6b18831
#
_entry.id   c9b13a483eba4f310bb8bf87e6b18831
#
_cell.length_a   1.000
_cell.length_b   1.000
_cell.length_c   1.000
_cell.angle_alpha   90.00
_cell.angle_beta   90.00
_cell.angle_gamma   90.00
#
_symmetry.space_group_name_H-M   'P 1'
#
loop_
_entity.id
_entity.type
_entity.pdbx_description
1 polymer ?
#
loop_
_entity_poly.entity_id
_entity_poly.type
_entity_poly.pdbx_seq_one_letter_code
_entity_poly.pdbx_strand_id
1 'polypeptide(L)'
;AVENQDLIADTSQEAADAVTLGALRGCKNSGSVQADRNVGGIAGAMALEYDVDPESDVSESLSTQERKQYELKDVLQSCVNTGSVTAKKDCAAAICGRMDLGLIDSCEAYGSAESQSGDYVGGVAGICSAVIENCWAKCALSGGRYVGGITGTGVTDSITGSGSTVSGCTSLVSITDYSQYAGAISGSGAGAFADNVFVSDTLAGLDGASVAGQAEPVVYEALLVNKALPDEFQTFTVRFVADGEVLKAVAVRYGDSLPDSAYPDIPAVDGQYGEWDVQTLNNIRFDTTVTAQYHASIDALPSDAQRADGRPVFLAEGAYTSSDRLQAQPQAITPTAFGEISASIPEAIRKYCD
;
A
#
# COMPACT_ATOMS: atom_id res chain seq x y z
N ALA A 1 -9.36 11.72 13.76
CA ALA A 1 -9.09 10.86 14.92
C ALA A 1 -10.34 10.86 15.79
N VAL A 2 -10.87 9.69 16.11
CA VAL A 2 -11.86 9.55 17.17
C VAL A 2 -11.05 9.45 18.46
N GLU A 3 -10.62 10.59 18.96
CA GLU A 3 -10.11 10.66 20.30
C GLU A 3 -11.32 10.79 21.22
N ASN A 4 -11.44 9.88 22.15
CA ASN A 4 -12.42 9.95 23.22
C ASN A 4 -11.98 10.91 24.32
N GLN A 5 -11.34 12.02 23.94
CA GLN A 5 -10.81 13.00 24.88
C GLN A 5 -11.82 13.41 25.95
N ASP A 6 -13.06 13.55 25.53
CA ASP A 6 -14.10 14.04 26.44
C ASP A 6 -14.89 12.92 27.13
N LEU A 7 -14.67 11.65 26.81
CA LEU A 7 -15.43 10.57 27.44
C LEU A 7 -15.11 10.37 28.92
N ILE A 8 -13.91 10.72 29.35
CA ILE A 8 -13.52 10.69 30.75
C ILE A 8 -13.95 11.99 31.47
N ALA A 9 -13.84 13.13 30.78
CA ALA A 9 -14.26 14.42 31.29
C ALA A 9 -15.78 14.59 31.27
N ASP A 10 -16.45 14.00 30.30
CA ASP A 10 -17.90 14.03 30.13
C ASP A 10 -18.54 12.75 30.69
N THR A 11 -18.37 12.55 31.99
CA THR A 11 -19.05 11.50 32.76
C THR A 11 -20.50 11.84 33.07
N SER A 12 -21.06 12.90 32.48
CA SER A 12 -22.48 13.15 32.61
C SER A 12 -23.26 11.99 32.01
N GLN A 13 -24.27 11.54 32.69
CA GLN A 13 -25.14 10.45 32.20
C GLN A 13 -25.82 10.80 30.88
N GLU A 14 -25.96 12.08 30.57
CA GLU A 14 -26.50 12.57 29.31
C GLU A 14 -25.59 12.25 28.13
N ALA A 15 -24.27 12.30 28.29
CA ALA A 15 -23.33 11.88 27.28
C ALA A 15 -23.36 10.37 27.06
N ALA A 16 -23.58 9.59 28.08
CA ALA A 16 -23.70 8.14 28.01
C ALA A 16 -24.89 7.67 27.14
N ASP A 17 -25.96 8.48 27.13
CA ASP A 17 -27.15 8.22 26.30
C ASP A 17 -27.03 8.82 24.86
N ALA A 18 -26.04 9.65 24.60
CA ALA A 18 -25.81 10.18 23.27
C ALA A 18 -25.34 9.05 22.34
N VAL A 19 -26.23 8.64 21.47
CA VAL A 19 -26.08 7.50 20.51
C VAL A 19 -24.92 7.66 19.52
N THR A 20 -24.24 8.77 19.55
CA THR A 20 -23.24 9.18 18.53
C THR A 20 -21.80 9.25 19.02
N LEU A 21 -21.54 9.07 20.32
CA LEU A 21 -20.18 9.10 20.84
C LEU A 21 -19.39 7.89 20.35
N GLY A 22 -18.22 8.14 19.73
CA GLY A 22 -17.34 7.11 19.20
C GLY A 22 -17.81 6.45 17.89
N ALA A 23 -18.92 6.88 17.29
CA ALA A 23 -19.45 6.26 16.09
C ALA A 23 -19.15 7.06 14.81
N LEU A 24 -18.44 6.46 13.86
CA LEU A 24 -18.25 6.95 12.50
C LEU A 24 -18.95 6.01 11.51
N ARG A 25 -19.86 6.52 10.71
CA ARG A 25 -20.62 5.73 9.75
C ARG A 25 -20.60 6.37 8.37
N GLY A 26 -20.35 5.56 7.33
CA GLY A 26 -20.36 6.00 5.95
C GLY A 26 -19.28 7.04 5.61
N CYS A 27 -18.24 7.17 6.44
CA CYS A 27 -17.16 8.12 6.20
C CYS A 27 -16.28 7.66 5.04
N LYS A 28 -15.80 8.63 4.24
CA LYS A 28 -14.91 8.36 3.12
C LYS A 28 -13.65 9.22 3.21
N ASN A 29 -12.50 8.61 2.98
CA ASN A 29 -11.23 9.29 2.83
C ASN A 29 -10.56 8.88 1.52
N SER A 30 -10.12 9.86 0.73
CA SER A 30 -9.30 9.65 -0.46
C SER A 30 -7.98 10.40 -0.40
N GLY A 31 -7.74 11.15 0.66
CA GLY A 31 -6.51 11.90 0.89
C GLY A 31 -5.43 11.05 1.57
N SER A 32 -4.18 11.51 1.49
CA SER A 32 -3.07 10.91 2.21
C SER A 32 -3.10 11.34 3.68
N VAL A 33 -2.88 10.38 4.57
CA VAL A 33 -2.77 10.61 6.02
C VAL A 33 -1.37 10.21 6.47
N GLN A 34 -0.68 11.12 7.15
CA GLN A 34 0.65 10.85 7.68
C GLN A 34 0.78 11.36 9.11
N ALA A 35 1.28 10.50 10.01
CA ALA A 35 1.55 10.87 11.39
C ALA A 35 2.68 10.01 12.00
N ASP A 36 2.95 10.20 13.28
CA ASP A 36 4.05 9.49 13.96
C ASP A 36 3.66 8.05 14.29
N ARG A 37 2.50 7.84 14.94
CA ARG A 37 1.97 6.54 15.40
C ARG A 37 0.46 6.49 15.31
N ASN A 38 -0.11 5.29 15.37
CA ASN A 38 -1.54 5.05 15.40
C ASN A 38 -2.25 5.78 14.24
N VAL A 39 -1.85 5.48 13.02
CA VAL A 39 -2.32 6.19 11.84
C VAL A 39 -3.33 5.35 11.09
N GLY A 40 -4.53 5.87 10.95
CA GLY A 40 -5.59 5.26 10.14
C GLY A 40 -6.20 6.26 9.17
N GLY A 41 -6.67 5.75 8.04
CA GLY A 41 -7.32 6.59 7.03
C GLY A 41 -8.66 7.16 7.49
N ILE A 42 -9.33 6.49 8.43
CA ILE A 42 -10.61 6.92 9.03
C ILE A 42 -10.42 7.32 10.50
N ALA A 43 -9.74 6.49 11.30
CA ALA A 43 -9.49 6.76 12.71
C ALA A 43 -8.04 6.42 13.07
N GLY A 44 -7.37 7.26 13.83
CA GLY A 44 -6.03 6.97 14.34
C GLY A 44 -6.08 5.87 15.40
N ALA A 45 -6.98 6.01 16.38
CA ALA A 45 -7.20 5.01 17.40
C ALA A 45 -8.69 4.91 17.78
N MET A 46 -9.11 3.71 18.14
CA MET A 46 -10.33 3.39 18.89
C MET A 46 -9.89 2.90 20.26
N ALA A 47 -9.68 3.81 21.17
CA ALA A 47 -9.10 3.56 22.48
C ALA A 47 -9.59 4.62 23.48
N LEU A 48 -9.43 4.32 24.76
CA LEU A 48 -9.63 5.33 25.78
C LEU A 48 -8.41 6.26 25.84
N GLU A 49 -8.61 7.53 26.11
CA GLU A 49 -7.56 8.54 26.10
C GLU A 49 -6.35 8.13 26.94
N TYR A 50 -6.57 7.71 28.19
CA TYR A 50 -5.48 7.31 29.08
C TYR A 50 -4.66 6.09 28.60
N ASP A 51 -5.19 5.28 27.67
CA ASP A 51 -4.45 4.14 27.09
C ASP A 51 -3.47 4.58 25.98
N VAL A 52 -3.69 5.74 25.39
CA VAL A 52 -2.92 6.29 24.28
C VAL A 52 -2.27 7.64 24.57
N ASP A 53 -2.53 8.21 25.73
CA ASP A 53 -2.01 9.48 26.18
C ASP A 53 -0.47 9.44 26.37
N PRO A 54 0.30 10.20 25.57
CA PRO A 54 1.75 10.20 25.66
C PRO A 54 2.29 11.02 26.83
N GLU A 55 1.48 11.93 27.39
CA GLU A 55 1.87 12.86 28.44
C GLU A 55 1.53 12.32 29.83
N SER A 56 0.69 11.31 29.90
CA SER A 56 0.24 10.67 31.13
C SER A 56 -0.36 11.67 32.16
N ASP A 57 -1.04 12.70 31.66
CA ASP A 57 -1.72 13.69 32.50
C ASP A 57 -3.14 13.27 32.85
N VAL A 58 -3.70 12.28 32.16
CA VAL A 58 -4.96 11.64 32.50
C VAL A 58 -4.72 10.48 33.47
N SER A 59 -5.14 10.63 34.68
CA SER A 59 -4.88 9.66 35.77
C SER A 59 -6.08 8.75 36.13
N GLU A 60 -7.24 8.96 35.51
CA GLU A 60 -8.43 8.19 35.79
C GLU A 60 -8.48 6.91 34.95
N SER A 61 -8.67 5.77 35.60
CA SER A 61 -8.92 4.48 34.97
C SER A 61 -10.36 4.05 35.14
N LEU A 62 -11.03 3.69 34.06
CA LEU A 62 -12.36 3.13 34.10
C LEU A 62 -12.36 1.73 34.71
N SER A 63 -13.42 1.40 35.45
CA SER A 63 -13.66 0.03 35.87
C SER A 63 -13.93 -0.86 34.66
N THR A 64 -13.69 -2.18 34.77
CA THR A 64 -13.97 -3.15 33.72
C THR A 64 -15.41 -3.04 33.19
N GLN A 65 -16.37 -2.72 34.03
CA GLN A 65 -17.76 -2.61 33.63
C GLN A 65 -18.05 -1.34 32.83
N GLU A 66 -17.44 -0.22 33.20
CA GLU A 66 -17.53 1.04 32.46
C GLU A 66 -16.83 0.89 31.11
N ARG A 67 -15.62 0.30 31.07
CA ARG A 67 -14.89 0.01 29.84
C ARG A 67 -15.73 -0.82 28.86
N LYS A 68 -16.42 -1.87 29.31
CA LYS A 68 -17.34 -2.65 28.49
C LYS A 68 -18.52 -1.86 27.93
N GLN A 69 -18.96 -0.82 28.59
CA GLN A 69 -20.00 0.05 28.04
C GLN A 69 -19.47 0.87 26.85
N TYR A 70 -18.22 1.31 26.89
CA TYR A 70 -17.61 2.02 25.78
C TYR A 70 -17.29 1.09 24.60
N GLU A 71 -16.91 -0.16 24.84
CA GLU A 71 -16.73 -1.17 23.81
C GLU A 71 -17.94 -1.30 22.88
N LEU A 72 -19.14 -1.12 23.39
CA LEU A 72 -20.39 -1.23 22.61
C LEU A 72 -20.72 0.05 21.81
N LYS A 73 -20.08 1.17 22.11
CA LYS A 73 -20.40 2.48 21.52
C LYS A 73 -19.44 2.91 20.45
N ASP A 74 -18.18 2.49 20.52
CA ASP A 74 -17.17 2.82 19.54
C ASP A 74 -17.33 1.95 18.30
N VAL A 75 -17.82 2.56 17.22
CA VAL A 75 -18.16 1.84 15.99
C VAL A 75 -17.65 2.58 14.76
N LEU A 76 -16.89 1.89 13.93
CA LEU A 76 -16.64 2.28 12.55
C LEU A 76 -17.47 1.39 11.63
N GLN A 77 -18.42 1.96 10.90
CA GLN A 77 -19.34 1.18 10.07
C GLN A 77 -19.46 1.75 8.67
N SER A 78 -19.32 0.90 7.67
CA SER A 78 -19.46 1.23 6.25
C SER A 78 -18.56 2.40 5.83
N CYS A 79 -17.37 2.51 6.43
CA CYS A 79 -16.39 3.54 6.09
C CYS A 79 -15.46 3.03 4.99
N VAL A 80 -15.01 3.96 4.13
CA VAL A 80 -14.18 3.62 2.98
C VAL A 80 -12.93 4.50 2.95
N ASN A 81 -11.75 3.89 2.85
CA ASN A 81 -10.51 4.61 2.60
C ASN A 81 -9.91 4.17 1.28
N THR A 82 -9.65 5.12 0.38
CA THR A 82 -8.92 4.92 -0.88
C THR A 82 -7.58 5.66 -0.90
N GLY A 83 -7.27 6.41 0.15
CA GLY A 83 -6.04 7.16 0.29
C GLY A 83 -4.86 6.34 0.81
N SER A 84 -3.68 6.94 0.81
CA SER A 84 -2.48 6.37 1.40
C SER A 84 -2.38 6.73 2.88
N VAL A 85 -1.89 5.78 3.68
CA VAL A 85 -1.68 5.96 5.13
C VAL A 85 -0.22 5.65 5.45
N THR A 86 0.47 6.59 6.08
CA THR A 86 1.88 6.42 6.46
C THR A 86 2.09 6.74 7.92
N ALA A 87 2.52 5.76 8.71
CA ALA A 87 3.05 5.96 10.05
C ALA A 87 4.58 6.05 9.99
N LYS A 88 5.19 6.97 10.72
CA LYS A 88 6.65 7.00 10.89
C LYS A 88 7.13 5.83 11.74
N LYS A 89 6.32 5.44 12.71
CA LYS A 89 6.56 4.34 13.65
C LYS A 89 5.40 3.33 13.59
N ASP A 90 4.97 2.81 14.72
CA ASP A 90 4.03 1.70 14.82
C ASP A 90 2.58 2.05 14.48
N CYS A 91 1.82 1.04 14.11
CA CYS A 91 0.37 1.03 13.93
C CYS A 91 -0.12 1.89 12.77
N ALA A 92 -0.04 1.35 11.56
CA ALA A 92 -0.65 1.90 10.36
C ALA A 92 -1.76 0.99 9.83
N ALA A 93 -2.87 1.57 9.39
CA ALA A 93 -3.90 0.83 8.68
C ALA A 93 -4.75 1.75 7.79
N ALA A 94 -5.35 1.19 6.74
CA ALA A 94 -6.21 1.99 5.89
C ALA A 94 -7.48 2.48 6.62
N ILE A 95 -7.99 1.74 7.61
CA ILE A 95 -9.18 2.16 8.39
C ILE A 95 -8.78 2.70 9.77
N CYS A 96 -8.20 1.88 10.66
CA CYS A 96 -7.90 2.27 12.04
C CYS A 96 -6.49 1.83 12.44
N GLY A 97 -5.62 2.77 12.84
CA GLY A 97 -4.24 2.45 13.22
C GLY A 97 -4.17 1.52 14.44
N ARG A 98 -4.90 1.82 15.50
CA ARG A 98 -4.97 1.02 16.74
C ARG A 98 -6.40 0.86 17.19
N MET A 99 -6.79 -0.35 17.55
CA MET A 99 -8.13 -0.69 18.00
C MET A 99 -8.06 -1.47 19.31
N ASP A 100 -8.27 -0.78 20.43
CA ASP A 100 -8.27 -1.39 21.75
C ASP A 100 -9.68 -1.81 22.19
N LEU A 101 -10.71 -1.21 21.62
CA LEU A 101 -12.11 -1.50 21.94
C LEU A 101 -13.03 -1.21 20.74
N GLY A 102 -14.29 -1.61 20.81
CA GLY A 102 -15.33 -1.28 19.85
C GLY A 102 -15.52 -2.31 18.73
N LEU A 103 -16.11 -1.83 17.64
CA LEU A 103 -16.47 -2.64 16.47
C LEU A 103 -16.08 -1.91 15.17
N ILE A 104 -15.42 -2.63 14.29
CA ILE A 104 -15.28 -2.22 12.87
C ILE A 104 -16.10 -3.19 12.04
N ASP A 105 -17.16 -2.70 11.41
CA ASP A 105 -18.08 -3.50 10.58
C ASP A 105 -18.25 -2.93 9.18
N SER A 106 -18.25 -3.80 8.20
CA SER A 106 -18.59 -3.48 6.79
C SER A 106 -17.75 -2.33 6.23
N CYS A 107 -16.49 -2.20 6.64
CA CYS A 107 -15.57 -1.17 6.16
C CYS A 107 -14.73 -1.68 4.99
N GLU A 108 -14.33 -0.74 4.12
CA GLU A 108 -13.59 -1.04 2.90
C GLU A 108 -12.23 -0.33 2.90
N ALA A 109 -11.16 -1.11 2.84
CA ALA A 109 -9.78 -0.66 2.88
C ALA A 109 -9.12 -0.77 1.51
N TYR A 110 -8.79 0.36 0.90
CA TYR A 110 -8.10 0.47 -0.37
C TYR A 110 -6.85 1.34 -0.25
N GLY A 111 -6.14 1.56 -1.36
CA GLY A 111 -4.93 2.39 -1.36
C GLY A 111 -3.73 1.67 -0.75
N SER A 112 -3.04 2.32 0.19
CA SER A 112 -1.87 1.75 0.85
C SER A 112 -1.80 2.08 2.33
N ALA A 113 -1.16 1.19 3.10
CA ALA A 113 -0.78 1.48 4.48
C ALA A 113 0.67 1.06 4.73
N GLU A 114 1.45 1.97 5.31
CA GLU A 114 2.88 1.82 5.51
C GLU A 114 3.29 2.23 6.93
N SER A 115 4.18 1.44 7.53
CA SER A 115 4.98 1.85 8.68
C SER A 115 6.45 1.96 8.27
N GLN A 116 7.01 3.17 8.29
CA GLN A 116 8.36 3.44 7.78
C GLN A 116 9.47 2.82 8.64
N SER A 117 9.28 2.74 9.94
CA SER A 117 10.32 2.22 10.85
C SER A 117 9.77 1.38 12.00
N GLY A 118 8.49 1.05 11.98
CA GLY A 118 7.83 0.33 13.05
C GLY A 118 7.06 -0.90 12.59
N ASP A 119 6.27 -1.42 13.49
CA ASP A 119 5.53 -2.67 13.37
C ASP A 119 4.02 -2.41 13.23
N TYR A 120 3.26 -3.47 13.04
CA TYR A 120 1.80 -3.52 13.10
C TYR A 120 1.10 -2.76 11.98
N VAL A 121 1.10 -3.36 10.81
CA VAL A 121 0.41 -2.81 9.64
C VAL A 121 -0.76 -3.70 9.24
N GLY A 122 -1.93 -3.10 9.06
CA GLY A 122 -3.13 -3.81 8.65
C GLY A 122 -3.90 -3.12 7.53
N GLY A 123 -4.68 -3.86 6.77
CA GLY A 123 -5.65 -3.25 5.87
C GLY A 123 -6.75 -2.54 6.64
N VAL A 124 -7.30 -3.17 7.67
CA VAL A 124 -8.37 -2.61 8.51
C VAL A 124 -7.85 -2.08 9.82
N ALA A 125 -7.04 -2.83 10.56
CA ALA A 125 -6.45 -2.37 11.81
C ALA A 125 -4.99 -2.78 11.95
N GLY A 126 -4.12 -1.89 12.46
CA GLY A 126 -2.73 -2.22 12.77
C GLY A 126 -2.63 -3.19 13.96
N ILE A 127 -3.16 -2.81 15.10
CA ILE A 127 -3.36 -3.66 16.28
C ILE A 127 -4.87 -3.74 16.58
N CYS A 128 -5.34 -4.92 16.99
CA CYS A 128 -6.73 -5.14 17.36
C CYS A 128 -6.85 -5.97 18.62
N SER A 129 -7.58 -5.48 19.64
CA SER A 129 -8.08 -6.24 20.81
C SER A 129 -9.61 -6.29 20.88
N ALA A 130 -10.29 -6.01 19.77
CA ALA A 130 -11.75 -5.89 19.70
C ALA A 130 -12.30 -6.64 18.47
N VAL A 131 -13.43 -6.21 17.94
CA VAL A 131 -14.15 -6.97 16.88
C VAL A 131 -14.03 -6.30 15.52
N ILE A 132 -13.57 -7.05 14.53
CA ILE A 132 -13.58 -6.68 13.11
C ILE A 132 -14.42 -7.69 12.37
N GLU A 133 -15.45 -7.24 11.66
CA GLU A 133 -16.30 -8.13 10.90
C GLU A 133 -16.73 -7.58 9.55
N ASN A 134 -16.99 -8.48 8.60
CA ASN A 134 -17.54 -8.17 7.28
C ASN A 134 -16.76 -7.11 6.48
N CYS A 135 -15.46 -6.95 6.71
CA CYS A 135 -14.63 -5.93 6.07
C CYS A 135 -13.94 -6.46 4.80
N TRP A 136 -13.64 -5.52 3.90
CA TRP A 136 -12.90 -5.79 2.67
C TRP A 136 -11.58 -5.03 2.66
N ALA A 137 -10.50 -5.73 2.32
CA ALA A 137 -9.19 -5.12 2.16
C ALA A 137 -8.59 -5.48 0.80
N LYS A 138 -8.38 -4.47 -0.04
CA LYS A 138 -7.62 -4.54 -1.29
C LYS A 138 -6.63 -3.39 -1.33
N CYS A 139 -5.50 -3.56 -0.68
CA CYS A 139 -4.51 -2.50 -0.49
C CYS A 139 -3.07 -3.03 -0.55
N ALA A 140 -2.13 -2.12 -0.75
CA ALA A 140 -0.71 -2.39 -0.62
C ALA A 140 -0.25 -2.12 0.82
N LEU A 141 0.49 -3.05 1.41
CA LEU A 141 0.94 -2.98 2.79
C LEU A 141 2.46 -3.14 2.86
N SER A 142 3.10 -2.34 3.72
CA SER A 142 4.53 -2.48 4.02
C SER A 142 4.85 -2.06 5.45
N GLY A 143 5.82 -2.72 6.08
CA GLY A 143 6.22 -2.42 7.45
C GLY A 143 7.24 -3.38 8.03
N GLY A 144 7.53 -3.27 9.32
CA GLY A 144 8.45 -4.15 10.03
C GLY A 144 7.85 -5.52 10.29
N ARG A 145 7.38 -5.76 11.50
CA ARG A 145 6.76 -7.02 11.92
C ARG A 145 5.24 -6.89 11.98
N TYR A 146 4.55 -8.03 11.82
CA TYR A 146 3.10 -8.12 11.93
C TYR A 146 2.37 -7.30 10.87
N VAL A 147 2.49 -7.75 9.64
CA VAL A 147 1.79 -7.16 8.49
C VAL A 147 0.67 -8.10 8.05
N GLY A 148 -0.56 -7.64 8.10
CA GLY A 148 -1.73 -8.49 7.80
C GLY A 148 -2.80 -7.82 6.98
N GLY A 149 -3.44 -8.58 6.09
CA GLY A 149 -4.42 -8.05 5.15
C GLY A 149 -5.62 -7.38 5.83
N ILE A 150 -6.08 -7.91 6.96
CA ILE A 150 -7.13 -7.31 7.79
C ILE A 150 -6.52 -6.68 9.03
N THR A 151 -5.76 -7.41 9.82
CA THR A 151 -5.10 -6.87 11.01
C THR A 151 -3.62 -7.24 11.07
N GLY A 152 -2.77 -6.30 11.46
CA GLY A 152 -1.36 -6.60 11.69
C GLY A 152 -1.21 -7.65 12.79
N THR A 153 -1.82 -7.46 13.93
CA THR A 153 -1.86 -8.45 15.02
C THR A 153 -3.12 -8.33 15.86
N GLY A 154 -3.61 -9.48 16.33
CA GLY A 154 -4.56 -9.54 17.43
C GLY A 154 -3.84 -9.50 18.77
N VAL A 155 -4.44 -8.85 19.76
CA VAL A 155 -3.97 -8.85 21.13
C VAL A 155 -5.15 -9.11 22.07
N THR A 156 -4.87 -9.42 23.33
CA THR A 156 -5.89 -9.54 24.38
C THR A 156 -5.79 -8.34 25.29
N ASP A 157 -6.89 -7.63 25.49
CA ASP A 157 -6.97 -6.54 26.45
C ASP A 157 -6.70 -7.08 27.85
N SER A 158 -5.71 -6.51 28.52
CA SER A 158 -5.27 -6.99 29.84
C SER A 158 -6.25 -6.70 30.97
N ILE A 159 -7.18 -5.76 30.77
CA ILE A 159 -8.15 -5.33 31.76
C ILE A 159 -9.45 -6.12 31.64
N THR A 160 -10.00 -6.18 30.43
CA THR A 160 -11.29 -6.86 30.17
C THR A 160 -11.13 -8.36 29.92
N GLY A 161 -9.94 -8.78 29.51
CA GLY A 161 -9.70 -10.13 28.99
C GLY A 161 -10.32 -10.36 27.61
N SER A 162 -10.87 -9.31 26.96
CA SER A 162 -11.38 -9.39 25.60
C SER A 162 -10.23 -9.58 24.62
N GLY A 163 -10.41 -10.48 23.66
CA GLY A 163 -9.42 -10.75 22.62
C GLY A 163 -9.89 -10.26 21.26
N SER A 164 -8.95 -10.12 20.35
CA SER A 164 -9.25 -9.81 18.95
C SER A 164 -10.18 -10.89 18.36
N THR A 165 -11.22 -10.45 17.68
CA THR A 165 -12.07 -11.31 16.84
C THR A 165 -12.14 -10.73 15.44
N VAL A 166 -11.82 -11.54 14.42
CA VAL A 166 -11.87 -11.17 13.00
C VAL A 166 -12.72 -12.18 12.27
N SER A 167 -13.85 -11.74 11.71
CA SER A 167 -14.79 -12.66 11.07
C SER A 167 -15.41 -12.12 9.77
N GLY A 168 -15.71 -13.03 8.84
CA GLY A 168 -16.41 -12.70 7.60
C GLY A 168 -15.67 -11.77 6.65
N CYS A 169 -14.40 -11.48 6.90
CA CYS A 169 -13.60 -10.52 6.14
C CYS A 169 -13.07 -11.15 4.85
N THR A 170 -12.83 -10.26 3.87
CA THR A 170 -12.25 -10.66 2.56
C THR A 170 -11.00 -9.83 2.28
N SER A 171 -9.91 -10.49 1.92
CA SER A 171 -8.63 -9.85 1.66
C SER A 171 -8.06 -10.21 0.29
N LEU A 172 -7.57 -9.19 -0.41
CA LEU A 172 -6.74 -9.27 -1.60
C LEU A 172 -5.66 -8.20 -1.48
N VAL A 173 -4.61 -8.48 -0.75
CA VAL A 173 -3.56 -7.50 -0.44
C VAL A 173 -2.23 -7.89 -1.06
N SER A 174 -1.44 -6.86 -1.37
CA SER A 174 -0.03 -6.99 -1.69
C SER A 174 0.78 -6.57 -0.48
N ILE A 175 1.61 -7.47 0.05
CA ILE A 175 2.58 -7.13 1.09
C ILE A 175 3.95 -7.04 0.42
N THR A 176 4.47 -5.82 0.27
CA THR A 176 5.67 -5.55 -0.53
C THR A 176 6.95 -5.58 0.29
N ASP A 177 6.86 -5.23 1.56
CA ASP A 177 8.00 -5.25 2.48
C ASP A 177 7.54 -5.61 3.90
N TYR A 178 8.27 -6.52 4.54
CA TYR A 178 8.11 -6.91 5.94
C TYR A 178 9.34 -7.67 6.42
N SER A 179 9.63 -7.56 7.72
CA SER A 179 10.77 -8.28 8.31
C SER A 179 10.40 -9.64 8.87
N GLN A 180 9.23 -9.77 9.52
CA GLN A 180 8.70 -11.01 10.11
C GLN A 180 7.19 -10.93 10.27
N TYR A 181 6.51 -12.08 10.29
CA TYR A 181 5.10 -12.23 10.60
C TYR A 181 4.17 -11.53 9.62
N ALA A 182 3.89 -12.19 8.52
CA ALA A 182 2.97 -11.70 7.50
C ALA A 182 1.86 -12.70 7.20
N GLY A 183 0.66 -12.20 6.93
CA GLY A 183 -0.47 -13.03 6.55
C GLY A 183 -1.54 -12.26 5.76
N ALA A 184 -2.22 -12.96 4.87
CA ALA A 184 -3.26 -12.35 4.04
C ALA A 184 -4.49 -11.87 4.86
N ILE A 185 -4.72 -12.42 6.05
CA ILE A 185 -5.74 -11.97 7.01
C ILE A 185 -5.06 -11.30 8.20
N SER A 186 -4.11 -11.96 8.86
CA SER A 186 -3.42 -11.43 10.02
C SER A 186 -1.94 -11.77 10.00
N GLY A 187 -1.09 -10.80 10.37
CA GLY A 187 0.34 -11.03 10.57
C GLY A 187 0.67 -11.90 11.77
N SER A 188 -0.32 -12.25 12.59
CA SER A 188 -0.14 -13.22 13.68
C SER A 188 -1.36 -14.14 13.82
N GLY A 189 -1.16 -15.32 14.43
CA GLY A 189 -2.25 -16.21 14.80
C GLY A 189 -2.97 -15.84 16.10
N ALA A 190 -2.64 -14.71 16.73
CA ALA A 190 -3.27 -14.27 17.96
C ALA A 190 -4.66 -13.68 17.71
N GLY A 191 -5.67 -14.17 18.43
CA GLY A 191 -7.07 -13.78 18.27
C GLY A 191 -7.98 -14.95 17.86
N ALA A 192 -9.25 -14.66 17.70
CA ALA A 192 -10.25 -15.58 17.16
C ALA A 192 -10.55 -15.20 15.71
N PHE A 193 -10.48 -16.17 14.81
CA PHE A 193 -10.73 -15.97 13.39
C PHE A 193 -11.86 -16.91 12.92
N ALA A 194 -12.78 -16.39 12.10
CA ALA A 194 -13.87 -17.18 11.55
C ALA A 194 -14.29 -16.68 10.17
N ASP A 195 -14.53 -17.60 9.24
CA ASP A 195 -15.15 -17.33 7.93
C ASP A 195 -14.44 -16.24 7.09
N ASN A 196 -13.14 -16.00 7.33
CA ASN A 196 -12.36 -15.06 6.53
C ASN A 196 -11.83 -15.76 5.29
N VAL A 197 -11.84 -15.07 4.16
CA VAL A 197 -11.32 -15.58 2.89
C VAL A 197 -10.30 -14.60 2.31
N PHE A 198 -9.33 -15.14 1.56
CA PHE A 198 -8.34 -14.31 0.91
C PHE A 198 -7.91 -14.87 -0.45
N VAL A 199 -7.41 -13.98 -1.31
CA VAL A 199 -6.78 -14.33 -2.58
C VAL A 199 -5.31 -14.00 -2.49
N SER A 200 -4.46 -15.02 -2.57
CA SER A 200 -3.00 -14.85 -2.64
C SER A 200 -2.35 -16.12 -3.15
N ASP A 201 -1.31 -15.97 -3.98
CA ASP A 201 -0.46 -17.08 -4.43
C ASP A 201 0.78 -17.24 -3.52
N THR A 202 1.07 -16.28 -2.66
CA THR A 202 2.33 -16.22 -1.91
C THR A 202 2.16 -16.16 -0.40
N LEU A 203 1.01 -15.66 0.09
CA LEU A 203 0.74 -15.49 1.51
C LEU A 203 -0.17 -16.60 2.02
N ALA A 204 0.11 -17.08 3.21
CA ALA A 204 -0.87 -17.82 4.01
C ALA A 204 -1.82 -16.84 4.73
N GLY A 205 -2.91 -17.36 5.29
CA GLY A 205 -3.91 -16.53 5.96
C GLY A 205 -3.41 -15.89 7.26
N LEU A 206 -2.76 -16.68 8.12
CA LEU A 206 -2.32 -16.31 9.47
C LEU A 206 -0.86 -16.68 9.64
N ASP A 207 0.07 -15.73 9.53
CA ASP A 207 1.51 -15.92 9.76
C ASP A 207 2.05 -17.30 9.32
N GLY A 208 1.99 -17.58 8.04
CA GLY A 208 2.47 -18.83 7.45
C GLY A 208 1.51 -20.02 7.54
N ALA A 209 0.31 -19.86 8.13
CA ALA A 209 -0.71 -20.90 8.22
C ALA A 209 -2.03 -20.46 7.58
N SER A 210 -2.66 -21.39 6.85
CA SER A 210 -4.04 -21.22 6.37
C SER A 210 -4.91 -22.26 7.05
N VAL A 211 -5.96 -21.80 7.73
CA VAL A 211 -6.78 -22.65 8.60
C VAL A 211 -8.23 -22.64 8.10
N ALA A 212 -8.75 -23.82 7.79
CA ALA A 212 -10.13 -23.99 7.33
C ALA A 212 -11.12 -23.43 8.36
N GLY A 213 -12.12 -22.71 7.87
CA GLY A 213 -13.12 -22.03 8.71
C GLY A 213 -12.60 -20.78 9.43
N GLN A 214 -11.33 -20.45 9.31
CA GLN A 214 -10.72 -19.28 9.97
C GLN A 214 -10.14 -18.28 8.94
N ALA A 215 -9.26 -18.76 8.06
CA ALA A 215 -8.64 -17.98 7.00
C ALA A 215 -8.37 -18.89 5.81
N GLU A 216 -9.30 -18.91 4.85
CA GLU A 216 -9.28 -19.83 3.72
C GLU A 216 -8.78 -19.15 2.44
N PRO A 217 -7.79 -19.74 1.74
CA PRO A 217 -7.42 -19.27 0.41
C PRO A 217 -8.52 -19.62 -0.59
N VAL A 218 -8.87 -18.65 -1.43
CA VAL A 218 -9.83 -18.84 -2.52
C VAL A 218 -9.28 -18.25 -3.81
N VAL A 219 -9.76 -18.74 -4.96
CA VAL A 219 -9.49 -18.10 -6.24
C VAL A 219 -10.41 -16.89 -6.42
N TYR A 220 -9.92 -15.87 -7.11
CA TYR A 220 -10.67 -14.62 -7.27
C TYR A 220 -12.05 -14.81 -7.89
N GLU A 221 -12.17 -15.72 -8.87
CA GLU A 221 -13.43 -16.05 -9.53
C GLU A 221 -14.48 -16.61 -8.55
N ALA A 222 -14.04 -17.30 -7.50
CA ALA A 222 -14.95 -17.81 -6.47
C ALA A 222 -15.54 -16.69 -5.62
N LEU A 223 -14.81 -15.59 -5.41
CA LEU A 223 -15.34 -14.40 -4.73
C LEU A 223 -16.47 -13.76 -5.53
N LEU A 224 -16.33 -13.66 -6.86
CA LEU A 224 -17.33 -13.05 -7.74
C LEU A 224 -18.67 -13.81 -7.72
N VAL A 225 -18.64 -15.11 -7.43
CA VAL A 225 -19.86 -15.96 -7.39
C VAL A 225 -20.51 -15.94 -6.01
N ASN A 226 -19.69 -15.95 -4.96
CA ASN A 226 -20.16 -16.27 -3.61
C ASN A 226 -20.41 -15.05 -2.71
N LYS A 227 -19.94 -13.87 -3.11
CA LYS A 227 -20.10 -12.64 -2.32
C LYS A 227 -20.51 -11.46 -3.20
N ALA A 228 -21.34 -10.58 -2.66
CA ALA A 228 -21.56 -9.26 -3.24
C ALA A 228 -20.33 -8.40 -2.93
N LEU A 229 -19.37 -8.40 -3.84
CA LEU A 229 -18.15 -7.59 -3.69
C LEU A 229 -18.44 -6.12 -3.98
N PRO A 230 -17.87 -5.19 -3.21
CA PRO A 230 -17.89 -3.78 -3.54
C PRO A 230 -17.29 -3.49 -4.93
N ASP A 231 -17.79 -2.47 -5.62
CA ASP A 231 -17.32 -2.11 -6.97
C ASP A 231 -15.81 -1.80 -6.97
N GLU A 232 -15.33 -1.08 -5.97
CA GLU A 232 -13.90 -0.75 -5.82
C GLU A 232 -13.03 -1.99 -5.60
N PHE A 233 -13.58 -3.04 -4.99
CA PHE A 233 -12.86 -4.29 -4.82
C PHE A 233 -12.66 -5.03 -6.14
N GLN A 234 -13.56 -4.84 -7.10
CA GLN A 234 -13.54 -5.49 -8.41
C GLN A 234 -12.73 -4.71 -9.47
N THR A 235 -12.43 -3.43 -9.22
CA THR A 235 -11.77 -2.54 -10.16
C THR A 235 -10.30 -2.38 -9.81
N PHE A 236 -9.42 -2.63 -10.77
CA PHE A 236 -7.98 -2.43 -10.64
C PHE A 236 -7.54 -1.30 -11.58
N THR A 237 -6.61 -0.47 -11.13
CA THR A 237 -6.17 0.70 -11.88
C THR A 237 -4.68 0.64 -12.16
N VAL A 238 -4.32 0.80 -13.43
CA VAL A 238 -2.94 1.06 -13.83
C VAL A 238 -2.79 2.56 -14.05
N ARG A 239 -1.86 3.20 -13.32
CA ARG A 239 -1.53 4.62 -13.42
C ARG A 239 -0.17 4.79 -14.06
N PHE A 240 -0.11 5.57 -15.13
CA PHE A 240 1.13 5.98 -15.78
C PHE A 240 1.51 7.37 -15.26
N VAL A 241 2.68 7.50 -14.65
CA VAL A 241 3.12 8.71 -13.94
C VAL A 241 4.45 9.18 -14.52
N ALA A 242 4.55 10.48 -14.80
CA ALA A 242 5.81 11.14 -15.13
C ALA A 242 5.96 12.40 -14.30
N ASP A 243 7.13 12.62 -13.70
CA ASP A 243 7.43 13.76 -12.83
C ASP A 243 6.40 13.99 -11.70
N GLY A 244 5.84 12.90 -11.18
CA GLY A 244 4.80 12.93 -10.14
C GLY A 244 3.39 13.20 -10.63
N GLU A 245 3.19 13.49 -11.93
CA GLU A 245 1.88 13.74 -12.52
C GLU A 245 1.33 12.48 -13.20
N VAL A 246 0.03 12.22 -12.99
CA VAL A 246 -0.65 11.10 -13.65
C VAL A 246 -1.00 11.48 -15.08
N LEU A 247 -0.31 10.87 -16.04
CA LEU A 247 -0.58 11.07 -17.47
C LEU A 247 -1.81 10.30 -17.94
N LYS A 248 -2.00 9.09 -17.42
CA LYS A 248 -3.10 8.22 -17.81
C LYS A 248 -3.42 7.23 -16.69
N ALA A 249 -4.69 6.97 -16.50
CA ALA A 249 -5.18 5.88 -15.66
C ALA A 249 -6.07 4.96 -16.49
N VAL A 250 -5.86 3.65 -16.37
CA VAL A 250 -6.60 2.62 -17.12
C VAL A 250 -7.21 1.66 -16.12
N ALA A 251 -8.53 1.52 -16.14
CA ALA A 251 -9.23 0.52 -15.35
C ALA A 251 -9.12 -0.85 -16.05
N VAL A 252 -8.80 -1.87 -15.28
CA VAL A 252 -8.65 -3.25 -15.74
C VAL A 252 -9.37 -4.20 -14.80
N ARG A 253 -9.58 -5.44 -15.22
CA ARG A 253 -10.09 -6.53 -14.39
C ARG A 253 -8.94 -7.35 -13.83
N TYR A 254 -9.23 -8.10 -12.79
CA TYR A 254 -8.27 -9.06 -12.22
C TYR A 254 -7.74 -10.03 -13.28
N GLY A 255 -6.43 -10.12 -13.36
CA GLY A 255 -5.75 -11.01 -14.32
C GLY A 255 -5.63 -10.47 -15.73
N ASP A 256 -6.18 -9.29 -16.05
CA ASP A 256 -6.04 -8.67 -17.36
C ASP A 256 -4.57 -8.33 -17.67
N SER A 257 -4.31 -8.15 -18.97
CA SER A 257 -3.02 -7.66 -19.49
C SER A 257 -3.26 -6.40 -20.30
N LEU A 258 -2.34 -5.45 -20.25
CA LEU A 258 -2.39 -4.26 -21.09
C LEU A 258 -1.48 -4.39 -22.28
N PRO A 259 -1.98 -4.10 -23.52
CA PRO A 259 -1.15 -4.07 -24.72
C PRO A 259 -0.24 -2.84 -24.71
N ASP A 260 0.85 -2.87 -25.46
CA ASP A 260 1.81 -1.76 -25.59
C ASP A 260 1.11 -0.46 -26.03
N SER A 261 0.07 -0.56 -26.85
CA SER A 261 -0.73 0.59 -27.27
C SER A 261 -1.50 1.29 -26.15
N ALA A 262 -1.59 0.69 -24.98
CA ALA A 262 -2.21 1.30 -23.80
C ALA A 262 -1.27 2.28 -23.09
N TYR A 263 0.05 2.16 -23.30
CA TYR A 263 1.05 3.05 -22.74
C TYR A 263 0.95 4.43 -23.37
N PRO A 264 0.88 5.52 -22.60
CA PRO A 264 0.94 6.86 -23.14
C PRO A 264 2.38 7.21 -23.58
N ASP A 265 2.49 8.23 -24.43
CA ASP A 265 3.80 8.80 -24.75
C ASP A 265 4.40 9.44 -23.49
N ILE A 266 5.69 9.21 -23.26
CA ILE A 266 6.42 9.86 -22.16
C ILE A 266 6.71 11.30 -22.57
N PRO A 267 6.43 12.31 -21.71
CA PRO A 267 6.76 13.69 -21.99
C PRO A 267 8.25 13.86 -22.31
N ALA A 268 8.56 14.58 -23.37
CA ALA A 268 9.94 14.85 -23.74
C ALA A 268 10.60 15.80 -22.73
N VAL A 269 11.80 15.46 -22.29
CA VAL A 269 12.67 16.29 -21.47
C VAL A 269 13.94 16.56 -22.24
N ASP A 270 14.35 17.84 -22.31
CA ASP A 270 15.52 18.25 -23.09
C ASP A 270 16.77 17.51 -22.61
N GLY A 271 17.49 16.91 -23.58
CA GLY A 271 18.70 16.15 -23.29
C GLY A 271 18.48 14.82 -22.57
N GLN A 272 17.24 14.34 -22.47
CA GLN A 272 16.94 13.07 -21.82
C GLN A 272 16.06 12.16 -22.71
N TYR A 273 16.22 10.88 -22.49
CA TYR A 273 15.37 9.83 -23.06
C TYR A 273 14.53 9.22 -21.93
N GLY A 274 13.24 9.12 -22.17
CA GLY A 274 12.30 8.54 -21.19
C GLY A 274 11.97 7.08 -21.52
N GLU A 275 11.89 6.24 -20.51
CA GLU A 275 11.34 4.88 -20.61
C GLU A 275 10.47 4.56 -19.40
N TRP A 276 9.50 3.67 -19.59
CA TRP A 276 8.67 3.19 -18.49
C TRP A 276 9.45 2.16 -17.66
N ASP A 277 9.38 2.25 -16.33
CA ASP A 277 9.99 1.31 -15.38
C ASP A 277 9.43 -0.12 -15.55
N VAL A 278 8.18 -0.24 -16.03
CA VAL A 278 7.54 -1.51 -16.34
C VAL A 278 7.21 -1.55 -17.83
N GLN A 279 7.87 -2.43 -18.58
CA GLN A 279 7.73 -2.56 -20.04
C GLN A 279 6.56 -3.46 -20.46
N THR A 280 6.07 -4.33 -19.56
CA THR A 280 5.01 -5.29 -19.87
C THR A 280 4.12 -5.50 -18.67
N LEU A 281 2.83 -5.32 -18.86
CA LEU A 281 1.81 -5.47 -17.83
C LEU A 281 0.93 -6.68 -18.15
N ASN A 282 1.28 -7.82 -17.60
CA ASN A 282 0.54 -9.07 -17.74
C ASN A 282 0.00 -9.52 -16.39
N ASN A 283 -1.20 -10.13 -16.40
CA ASN A 283 -1.81 -10.72 -15.22
C ASN A 283 -1.88 -9.73 -14.04
N ILE A 284 -2.49 -8.58 -14.30
CA ILE A 284 -2.62 -7.48 -13.33
C ILE A 284 -3.57 -7.93 -12.23
N ARG A 285 -3.07 -7.99 -11.00
CA ARG A 285 -3.81 -8.45 -9.82
C ARG A 285 -3.94 -7.40 -8.73
N PHE A 286 -3.24 -6.28 -8.90
CA PHE A 286 -3.22 -5.16 -7.95
C PHE A 286 -3.22 -3.84 -8.69
N ASP A 287 -3.63 -2.78 -8.00
CA ASP A 287 -3.41 -1.44 -8.49
C ASP A 287 -1.91 -1.22 -8.71
N THR A 288 -1.56 -0.73 -9.88
CA THR A 288 -0.17 -0.67 -10.35
C THR A 288 0.15 0.75 -10.79
N THR A 289 1.29 1.26 -10.35
CA THR A 289 1.85 2.52 -10.85
C THR A 289 3.05 2.21 -11.73
N VAL A 290 3.03 2.76 -12.93
CA VAL A 290 4.12 2.67 -13.91
C VAL A 290 4.72 4.06 -14.03
N THR A 291 6.01 4.19 -13.74
CA THR A 291 6.69 5.48 -13.63
C THR A 291 7.68 5.68 -14.77
N ALA A 292 7.65 6.86 -15.39
CA ALA A 292 8.64 7.24 -16.37
C ALA A 292 10.01 7.47 -15.70
N GLN A 293 11.03 6.83 -16.24
CA GLN A 293 12.42 7.02 -15.87
C GLN A 293 13.11 7.80 -16.96
N TYR A 294 13.86 8.84 -16.61
CA TYR A 294 14.57 9.68 -17.54
C TYR A 294 16.07 9.45 -17.44
N HIS A 295 16.68 9.23 -18.58
CA HIS A 295 18.12 8.96 -18.72
C HIS A 295 18.75 9.97 -19.65
N ALA A 296 19.98 10.34 -19.38
CA ALA A 296 20.70 11.28 -20.25
C ALA A 296 20.81 10.72 -21.68
N SER A 297 20.49 11.56 -22.67
CA SER A 297 20.64 11.21 -24.09
C SER A 297 22.01 11.61 -24.60
N ILE A 298 22.58 10.79 -25.45
CA ILE A 298 23.80 11.13 -26.18
C ILE A 298 23.60 12.35 -27.09
N ASP A 299 22.37 12.57 -27.57
CA ASP A 299 22.03 13.72 -28.42
C ASP A 299 22.07 15.05 -27.65
N ALA A 300 22.15 15.00 -26.31
CA ALA A 300 22.35 16.17 -25.47
C ALA A 300 23.80 16.67 -25.47
N LEU A 301 24.72 15.91 -26.00
CA LEU A 301 26.11 16.37 -26.12
C LEU A 301 26.19 17.54 -27.13
N PRO A 302 26.96 18.61 -26.83
CA PRO A 302 27.13 19.70 -27.74
C PRO A 302 27.71 19.20 -29.09
N SER A 303 27.21 19.75 -30.19
CA SER A 303 27.66 19.38 -31.52
C SER A 303 29.14 19.72 -31.80
N ASP A 304 29.70 20.61 -31.01
CA ASP A 304 31.10 21.04 -31.04
C ASP A 304 31.97 20.36 -29.97
N ALA A 305 31.42 19.36 -29.28
CA ALA A 305 32.16 18.63 -28.27
C ALA A 305 33.40 17.94 -28.90
N GLN A 306 34.50 18.06 -28.21
CA GLN A 306 35.77 17.45 -28.59
C GLN A 306 36.35 16.68 -27.41
N ARG A 307 37.05 15.60 -27.70
CA ARG A 307 37.84 14.87 -26.71
C ARG A 307 39.05 15.72 -26.26
N ALA A 308 39.62 15.37 -25.14
CA ALA A 308 40.81 16.02 -24.62
C ALA A 308 42.01 15.98 -25.57
N ASP A 309 42.02 15.02 -26.52
CA ASP A 309 43.02 14.87 -27.59
C ASP A 309 42.67 15.69 -28.84
N GLY A 310 41.62 16.48 -28.83
CA GLY A 310 41.19 17.34 -29.92
C GLY A 310 40.38 16.62 -31.01
N ARG A 311 40.04 15.33 -30.84
CA ARG A 311 39.23 14.59 -31.81
C ARG A 311 37.75 14.93 -31.62
N PRO A 312 36.98 14.98 -32.73
CA PRO A 312 35.54 15.19 -32.64
C PRO A 312 34.83 14.02 -31.96
N VAL A 313 33.75 14.34 -31.25
CA VAL A 313 32.80 13.35 -30.80
C VAL A 313 31.72 13.20 -31.88
N PHE A 314 31.50 11.98 -32.33
CA PHE A 314 30.45 11.67 -33.30
C PHE A 314 29.20 11.24 -32.53
N LEU A 315 28.09 11.87 -32.82
CA LEU A 315 26.76 11.49 -32.31
C LEU A 315 26.12 10.55 -33.34
N ALA A 316 25.59 9.43 -32.86
CA ALA A 316 24.76 8.56 -33.69
C ALA A 316 23.35 9.16 -33.79
N GLU A 317 22.64 8.87 -34.88
CA GLU A 317 21.20 9.21 -34.92
C GLU A 317 20.42 8.40 -33.88
N GLY A 318 19.57 9.06 -33.13
CA GLY A 318 18.74 8.48 -32.08
C GLY A 318 19.30 8.70 -30.67
N ALA A 319 18.46 8.52 -29.68
CA ALA A 319 18.82 8.63 -28.28
C ALA A 319 19.35 7.30 -27.73
N TYR A 320 20.46 7.33 -27.05
CA TYR A 320 21.08 6.16 -26.42
C TYR A 320 21.24 6.42 -24.93
N THR A 321 20.64 5.57 -24.13
CA THR A 321 20.54 5.76 -22.68
C THR A 321 21.48 4.91 -21.87
N SER A 322 22.08 3.87 -22.47
CA SER A 322 23.00 2.97 -21.78
C SER A 322 24.01 2.33 -22.71
N SER A 323 25.11 1.84 -22.15
CA SER A 323 26.10 1.04 -22.87
C SER A 323 25.50 -0.22 -23.49
N ASP A 324 24.52 -0.83 -22.83
CA ASP A 324 23.85 -2.03 -23.35
C ASP A 324 23.05 -1.72 -24.62
N ARG A 325 22.40 -0.57 -24.66
CA ARG A 325 21.65 -0.12 -25.81
C ARG A 325 22.54 0.25 -26.97
N LEU A 326 23.67 0.88 -26.71
CA LEU A 326 24.72 1.09 -27.74
C LEU A 326 25.25 -0.22 -28.25
N GLN A 327 25.41 -1.22 -27.42
CA GLN A 327 25.83 -2.57 -27.85
C GLN A 327 24.74 -3.29 -28.65
N ALA A 328 23.48 -3.07 -28.34
CA ALA A 328 22.34 -3.69 -29.03
C ALA A 328 22.08 -3.10 -30.44
N GLN A 329 22.58 -1.90 -30.74
CA GLN A 329 22.38 -1.22 -32.02
C GLN A 329 23.69 -0.85 -32.71
N PRO A 330 24.63 -1.77 -32.81
CA PRO A 330 25.94 -1.49 -33.42
C PRO A 330 25.88 -1.14 -34.89
N GLN A 331 24.82 -1.50 -35.64
CA GLN A 331 24.67 -1.17 -37.05
C GLN A 331 24.38 0.32 -37.30
N ALA A 332 23.95 1.08 -36.28
CA ALA A 332 23.72 2.51 -36.38
C ALA A 332 25.03 3.30 -36.57
N ILE A 333 26.17 2.69 -36.24
CA ILE A 333 27.49 3.30 -36.37
C ILE A 333 28.24 2.62 -37.49
N THR A 334 28.42 3.32 -38.63
CA THR A 334 29.18 2.78 -39.75
C THR A 334 30.66 3.05 -39.59
N PRO A 335 31.54 2.08 -39.88
CA PRO A 335 32.99 2.26 -39.79
C PRO A 335 33.52 3.44 -40.63
N THR A 336 32.88 3.71 -41.75
CA THR A 336 33.25 4.81 -42.65
C THR A 336 33.03 6.19 -42.07
N ALA A 337 32.12 6.35 -41.11
CA ALA A 337 31.88 7.61 -40.43
C ALA A 337 33.01 7.99 -39.47
N PHE A 338 33.79 7.02 -39.04
CA PHE A 338 34.83 7.17 -38.02
C PHE A 338 36.24 6.85 -38.53
N GLY A 339 36.41 6.56 -39.80
CA GLY A 339 37.69 6.28 -40.42
C GLY A 339 38.32 4.96 -39.97
N GLU A 340 39.11 4.96 -38.93
CA GLU A 340 39.92 3.81 -38.49
C GLU A 340 39.20 2.81 -37.53
N ILE A 341 37.91 2.72 -37.56
CA ILE A 341 37.17 1.82 -36.66
C ILE A 341 37.25 0.37 -37.13
N SER A 342 37.61 -0.55 -36.25
CA SER A 342 37.67 -1.98 -36.52
C SER A 342 36.25 -2.59 -36.62
N ALA A 343 36.17 -3.82 -37.14
CA ALA A 343 34.90 -4.52 -37.40
C ALA A 343 34.03 -4.76 -36.16
N SER A 344 34.52 -4.56 -34.91
CA SER A 344 33.78 -4.69 -33.67
C SER A 344 33.22 -3.34 -33.24
N ILE A 345 31.94 -3.15 -33.39
CA ILE A 345 31.29 -1.88 -33.04
C ILE A 345 31.38 -1.50 -31.57
N PRO A 346 31.25 -2.43 -30.58
CA PRO A 346 31.52 -2.09 -29.19
C PRO A 346 32.93 -1.54 -28.94
N GLU A 347 33.91 -2.09 -29.63
CA GLU A 347 35.29 -1.63 -29.59
C GLU A 347 35.49 -0.32 -30.33
N ALA A 348 34.77 -0.15 -31.43
CA ALA A 348 34.72 1.10 -32.15
C ALA A 348 34.17 2.25 -31.29
N ILE A 349 33.08 2.03 -30.60
CA ILE A 349 32.52 3.01 -29.68
C ILE A 349 33.52 3.32 -28.56
N ARG A 350 34.17 2.32 -28.02
CA ARG A 350 35.20 2.48 -26.96
C ARG A 350 36.35 3.36 -27.40
N LYS A 351 36.78 3.28 -28.66
CA LYS A 351 37.84 4.15 -29.21
C LYS A 351 37.48 5.62 -29.24
N TYR A 352 36.20 5.95 -29.20
CA TYR A 352 35.70 7.34 -29.18
C TYR A 352 35.25 7.80 -27.82
N CYS A 353 35.04 6.87 -26.90
CA CYS A 353 34.59 7.18 -25.51
C CYS A 353 35.75 7.18 -24.52
N ASP A 354 36.88 6.55 -24.82
CA ASP A 354 38.13 6.60 -24.03
C ASP A 354 38.95 7.80 -24.51
#